data_885df5b90ee9029b44c9bf1091276fc0
#
_entry.id   885df5b90ee9029b44c9bf1091276fc0
#
_cell.length_a   1.000
_cell.length_b   1.000
_cell.length_c   1.000
_cell.angle_alpha   90.00
_cell.angle_beta   90.00
_cell.angle_gamma   90.00
#
_symmetry.space_group_name_H-M   'P 1'
#
loop_
_entity.id
_entity.type
_entity.pdbx_description
1 polymer ?
#
loop_
_entity_poly.entity_id
_entity_poly.type
_entity_poly.pdbx_seq_one_letter_code
_entity_poly.pdbx_strand_id
1 'polypeptide(L)'
;MNKREYAKLKKWTDTLTDEELKKEYYDALYDSLGSQTEEMYERGYDIADILEREKHEKWLSRQRNMLERICSERGIKLWEEYAEKKG
;
A
#
# COMPACT_ATOMS: atom_id res chain seq x y z
N MET A 1 -7.68 -11.53 2.54
CA MET A 1 -6.21 -11.41 2.74
C MET A 1 -5.58 -12.79 2.68
N ASN A 2 -4.54 -12.95 1.87
CA ASN A 2 -3.81 -14.21 1.77
C ASN A 2 -2.83 -14.34 2.92
N LYS A 3 -2.95 -15.41 3.71
CA LYS A 3 -2.09 -15.64 4.88
C LYS A 3 -0.60 -15.77 4.52
N ARG A 4 -0.29 -16.31 3.36
CA ARG A 4 1.08 -16.44 2.87
C ARG A 4 1.70 -15.07 2.56
N GLU A 5 0.95 -14.23 1.87
CA GLU A 5 1.40 -12.87 1.55
C GLU A 5 1.65 -12.07 2.82
N TYR A 6 0.73 -12.17 3.77
CA TYR A 6 0.86 -11.50 5.05
C TYR A 6 2.08 -11.99 5.84
N ALA A 7 2.29 -13.29 5.91
CA ALA A 7 3.42 -13.87 6.62
C ALA A 7 4.76 -13.44 6.00
N LYS A 8 4.86 -13.43 4.68
CA LYS A 8 6.05 -12.98 3.97
C LYS A 8 6.34 -11.51 4.23
N LEU A 9 5.30 -10.70 4.15
CA LEU A 9 5.43 -9.26 4.37
C LEU A 9 5.84 -8.98 5.82
N LYS A 10 5.22 -9.65 6.77
CA LYS A 10 5.55 -9.51 8.18
C LYS A 10 6.99 -9.89 8.47
N LYS A 11 7.46 -10.98 7.88
CA LYS A 11 8.85 -11.42 8.02
C LYS A 11 9.82 -10.38 7.51
N TRP A 12 9.52 -9.78 6.36
CA TRP A 12 10.33 -8.71 5.81
C TRP A 12 10.30 -7.46 6.69
N THR A 13 9.11 -7.04 7.14
CA THR A 13 8.95 -5.84 7.96
C THR A 13 9.58 -6.00 9.35
N ASP A 14 9.72 -7.22 9.86
CA ASP A 14 10.41 -7.45 11.12
C ASP A 14 11.89 -7.04 11.07
N THR A 15 12.47 -6.95 9.86
CA THR A 15 13.84 -6.47 9.66
C THR A 15 13.93 -4.94 9.60
N LEU A 16 12.79 -4.25 9.55
CA LEU A 16 12.71 -2.80 9.42
C LEU A 16 12.52 -2.13 10.78
N THR A 17 13.08 -0.93 10.92
CA THR A 17 12.78 -0.07 12.06
C THR A 17 11.37 0.48 11.93
N ASP A 18 10.82 1.05 13.00
CA ASP A 18 9.49 1.67 12.96
C ASP A 18 9.43 2.81 11.94
N GLU A 19 10.49 3.60 11.82
CA GLU A 19 10.60 4.68 10.84
C GLU A 19 10.58 4.16 9.41
N GLU A 20 11.34 3.11 9.15
CA GLU A 20 11.40 2.47 7.83
C GLU A 20 10.06 1.85 7.46
N LEU A 21 9.41 1.18 8.40
CA LEU A 21 8.10 0.57 8.18
C LEU A 21 7.04 1.63 7.90
N LYS A 22 7.06 2.73 8.64
CA LYS A 22 6.16 3.85 8.44
C LYS A 22 6.32 4.45 7.04
N LYS A 23 7.56 4.60 6.59
CA LYS A 23 7.86 5.09 5.24
C LYS A 23 7.30 4.13 4.18
N GLU A 24 7.50 2.83 4.36
CA GLU A 24 6.97 1.83 3.42
C GLU A 24 5.44 1.89 3.33
N TYR A 25 4.78 2.09 4.47
CA TYR A 25 3.33 2.25 4.48
C TYR A 25 2.89 3.49 3.68
N TYR A 26 3.53 4.64 3.89
CA TYR A 26 3.17 5.86 3.17
C TYR A 26 3.46 5.77 1.69
N ASP A 27 4.55 5.13 1.30
CA ASP A 27 4.87 4.88 -0.10
C ASP A 27 3.81 4.00 -0.76
N ALA A 28 3.39 2.93 -0.08
CA ALA A 28 2.33 2.04 -0.56
C ALA A 28 0.99 2.75 -0.65
N LEU A 29 0.67 3.59 0.33
CA LEU A 29 -0.55 4.39 0.33
C LEU A 29 -0.57 5.34 -0.87
N TYR A 30 0.52 6.05 -1.10
CA TYR A 30 0.66 6.98 -2.21
C TYR A 30 0.47 6.27 -3.54
N ASP A 31 1.13 5.13 -3.72
CA ASP A 31 1.03 4.34 -4.94
C ASP A 31 -0.39 3.80 -5.16
N SER A 32 -1.12 3.48 -4.08
CA SER A 32 -2.47 2.92 -4.17
C SER A 32 -3.55 3.97 -4.46
N LEU A 33 -3.27 5.25 -4.24
CA LEU A 33 -4.23 6.33 -4.46
C LEU A 33 -4.40 6.70 -5.92
N GLY A 34 -3.40 6.42 -6.76
CA GLY A 34 -3.46 6.75 -8.17
C GLY A 34 -4.05 5.63 -9.00
N SER A 35 -5.14 5.89 -9.72
CA SER A 35 -5.66 4.97 -10.72
C SER A 35 -5.31 5.48 -12.11
N GLN A 36 -4.70 4.63 -12.93
CA GLN A 36 -4.33 4.96 -14.30
C GLN A 36 -5.21 4.28 -15.34
N THR A 37 -6.17 3.47 -14.89
CA THR A 37 -7.00 2.68 -15.80
C THR A 37 -7.86 3.56 -16.71
N GLU A 38 -8.46 4.62 -16.19
CA GLU A 38 -9.25 5.55 -16.99
C GLU A 38 -8.42 6.22 -18.07
N GLU A 39 -7.22 6.68 -17.71
CA GLU A 39 -6.30 7.29 -18.65
C GLU A 39 -5.87 6.32 -19.74
N MET A 40 -5.64 5.05 -19.35
CA MET A 40 -5.31 4.00 -20.32
C MET A 40 -6.43 3.77 -21.32
N TYR A 41 -7.70 3.75 -20.86
CA TYR A 41 -8.85 3.66 -21.76
C TYR A 41 -8.90 4.83 -22.76
N GLU A 42 -8.70 6.05 -22.28
CA GLU A 42 -8.71 7.24 -23.11
C GLU A 42 -7.59 7.22 -24.15
N ARG A 43 -6.43 6.67 -23.81
CA ARG A 43 -5.28 6.57 -24.71
C ARG A 43 -5.35 5.39 -25.67
N GLY A 44 -6.36 4.53 -25.56
CA GLY A 44 -6.56 3.40 -26.45
C GLY A 44 -5.68 2.20 -26.19
N TYR A 45 -5.25 1.98 -24.93
CA TYR A 45 -4.51 0.79 -24.55
C TYR A 45 -5.35 -0.47 -24.71
N ASP A 46 -4.70 -1.62 -24.97
CA ASP A 46 -5.38 -2.90 -25.05
C ASP A 46 -6.05 -3.26 -23.71
N ILE A 47 -7.19 -3.94 -23.82
CA ILE A 47 -7.92 -4.43 -22.64
C ILE A 47 -7.03 -5.31 -21.76
N ALA A 48 -6.17 -6.14 -22.37
CA ALA A 48 -5.23 -6.98 -21.62
C ALA A 48 -4.29 -6.16 -20.72
N ASP A 49 -3.75 -5.07 -21.26
CA ASP A 49 -2.87 -4.17 -20.49
C ASP A 49 -3.62 -3.47 -19.37
N ILE A 50 -4.85 -3.06 -19.62
CA ILE A 50 -5.70 -2.40 -18.63
C ILE A 50 -6.02 -3.38 -17.48
N LEU A 51 -6.33 -4.64 -17.80
CA LEU A 51 -6.61 -5.67 -16.81
C LEU A 51 -5.39 -5.99 -15.95
N GLU A 52 -4.20 -6.01 -16.54
CA GLU A 52 -2.95 -6.19 -15.78
C GLU A 52 -2.72 -5.02 -14.82
N ARG A 53 -2.98 -3.80 -15.27
CA ARG A 53 -2.85 -2.61 -14.41
C ARG A 53 -3.84 -2.67 -13.25
N GLU A 54 -5.09 -3.09 -13.49
CA GLU A 54 -6.08 -3.26 -12.43
C GLU A 54 -5.63 -4.27 -11.39
N LYS A 55 -5.05 -5.39 -11.83
CA LYS A 55 -4.50 -6.40 -10.91
C LYS A 55 -3.38 -5.82 -10.05
N HIS A 56 -2.51 -5.02 -10.66
CA HIS A 56 -1.42 -4.37 -9.95
C HIS A 56 -1.94 -3.38 -8.92
N GLU A 57 -2.94 -2.58 -9.26
CA GLU A 57 -3.56 -1.63 -8.35
C GLU A 57 -4.23 -2.33 -7.16
N LYS A 58 -4.90 -3.47 -7.39
CA LYS A 58 -5.48 -4.28 -6.33
C LYS A 58 -4.39 -4.85 -5.41
N TRP A 59 -3.27 -5.27 -6.00
CA TRP A 59 -2.13 -5.75 -5.24
C TRP A 59 -1.56 -4.65 -4.35
N LEU A 60 -1.38 -3.44 -4.87
CA LEU A 60 -0.92 -2.28 -4.10
C LEU A 60 -1.85 -1.98 -2.92
N SER A 61 -3.17 -2.05 -3.13
CA SER A 61 -4.15 -1.84 -2.07
C SER A 61 -4.03 -2.91 -0.97
N ARG A 62 -3.82 -4.18 -1.36
CA ARG A 62 -3.60 -5.25 -0.39
C ARG A 62 -2.32 -5.03 0.41
N GLN A 63 -1.24 -4.62 -0.25
CA GLN A 63 0.03 -4.31 0.42
C GLN A 63 -0.17 -3.20 1.45
N ARG A 64 -0.84 -2.13 1.08
CA ARG A 64 -1.14 -1.03 1.98
C ARG A 64 -1.90 -1.51 3.23
N ASN A 65 -2.97 -2.29 3.02
CA ASN A 65 -3.79 -2.78 4.12
C ASN A 65 -3.00 -3.69 5.07
N MET A 66 -2.14 -4.54 4.52
CA MET A 66 -1.30 -5.41 5.33
C MET A 66 -0.25 -4.61 6.13
N LEU A 67 0.36 -3.61 5.51
CA LEU A 67 1.33 -2.74 6.19
C LEU A 67 0.66 -1.94 7.31
N GLU A 68 -0.56 -1.45 7.07
CA GLU A 68 -1.33 -0.75 8.09
C GLU A 68 -1.57 -1.63 9.31
N ARG A 69 -1.94 -2.88 9.07
CA ARG A 69 -2.16 -3.85 10.14
C ARG A 69 -0.88 -4.13 10.91
N ILE A 70 0.23 -4.32 10.21
CA ILE A 70 1.54 -4.56 10.85
C ILE A 70 1.95 -3.36 11.71
N CYS A 71 1.79 -2.15 11.20
CA CYS A 71 2.05 -0.93 11.98
C CYS A 71 1.21 -0.89 13.25
N SER A 72 -0.08 -1.20 13.14
CA SER A 72 -0.98 -1.25 14.29
C SER A 72 -0.55 -2.28 15.32
N GLU A 73 -0.14 -3.47 14.88
CA GLU A 73 0.35 -4.53 15.76
C GLU A 73 1.64 -4.13 16.50
N ARG A 74 2.49 -3.32 15.87
CA ARG A 74 3.73 -2.81 16.48
C ARG A 74 3.51 -1.56 17.34
N GLY A 75 2.28 -1.04 17.39
CA GLY A 75 1.96 0.16 18.14
C GLY A 75 2.41 1.46 17.47
N ILE A 76 2.64 1.44 16.18
CA ILE A 76 3.03 2.62 15.41
C ILE A 76 1.78 3.46 15.12
N LYS A 77 1.81 4.74 15.48
CA LYS A 77 0.70 5.67 15.24
C LYS A 77 0.93 6.38 13.91
N LEU A 78 0.20 5.96 12.89
CA LEU A 78 0.43 6.42 11.52
C LEU A 78 0.02 7.87 11.27
N TRP A 79 -1.05 8.34 11.85
CA TRP A 79 -1.61 9.65 11.52
C TRP A 79 -1.40 10.69 12.63
N GLU A 80 -0.51 10.42 13.57
CA GLU A 80 -0.27 11.30 14.72
C GLU A 80 0.24 12.68 14.32
N GLU A 81 1.22 12.74 13.42
CA GLU A 81 1.78 13.99 12.92
C GLU A 81 0.73 14.83 12.19
N TYR A 82 -0.12 14.17 11.42
CA TYR A 82 -1.19 14.83 10.70
C TYR A 82 -2.23 15.40 11.65
N ALA A 83 -2.59 14.64 12.69
CA ALA A 83 -3.52 15.09 13.71
C ALA A 83 -2.98 16.29 14.50
N GLU A 84 -1.70 16.30 14.84
CA GLU A 84 -1.03 17.40 15.52
C GLU A 84 -1.03 18.68 14.69
N LYS A 85 -0.81 18.57 13.41
CA LYS A 85 -0.83 19.71 12.48
C LYS A 85 -2.21 20.34 12.33
N LYS A 86 -3.26 19.58 12.58
CA LYS A 86 -4.64 20.07 12.50
C LYS A 86 -5.12 20.71 13.81
N GLY A 87 -4.50 20.37 14.89
CA GLY A 87 -4.83 20.90 16.20
C GLY A 87 -4.21 22.26 16.37
#